data_3b21918d79e03c082144df6a03c1ce53
#
_entry.id   3b21918d79e03c082144df6a03c1ce53
#
_cell.length_a   1.000
_cell.length_b   1.000
_cell.length_c   1.000
_cell.angle_alpha   90.00
_cell.angle_beta   90.00
_cell.angle_gamma   90.00
#
_symmetry.space_group_name_H-M   'P 1'
#
loop_
_entity.id
_entity.type
_entity.pdbx_description
1 polymer ?
#
loop_
_entity_poly.entity_id
_entity_poly.type
_entity_poly.pdbx_seq_one_letter_code
_entity_poly.pdbx_strand_id
1 'polypeptide(L)'
;MDAHRDELLAGFAEAGSDYIPVYGDIKSFQEADSALGYLAAVVGILPGLGDEAGALLKGVDKALKAGDLETASKLINKASNEIEAVARPSHRQSELDVGKDLGDGWREQVSFKDGKEVPYGTKGGVRPDWCQGNVCSVEVKNYNITTNKNGLINNVAKQAVERQKNLPAGMRQEVVIDIRGQKVTSIQEDAIIKGIVQKTNGAIKPTDIQFKR
;
A
#
# COMPACT_ATOMS: atom_id res chain seq x y z
N MET A 1 14.12 -15.65 -4.56
CA MET A 1 14.32 -14.20 -4.35
C MET A 1 13.24 -13.59 -3.45
N ASP A 2 12.05 -14.20 -3.35
CA ASP A 2 10.94 -13.63 -2.59
C ASP A 2 11.02 -13.83 -1.07
N ALA A 3 11.52 -14.99 -0.60
CA ALA A 3 11.64 -15.29 0.84
C ALA A 3 12.57 -14.32 1.60
N HIS A 4 13.66 -13.88 0.98
CA HIS A 4 14.58 -12.91 1.58
C HIS A 4 14.00 -11.51 1.66
N ARG A 5 13.12 -11.15 0.73
CA ARG A 5 12.37 -9.89 0.73
C ARG A 5 11.31 -9.87 1.83
N ASP A 6 10.58 -10.98 2.00
CA ASP A 6 9.55 -11.12 3.03
C ASP A 6 10.16 -11.11 4.44
N GLU A 7 11.35 -11.71 4.60
CA GLU A 7 12.12 -11.69 5.85
C GLU A 7 12.65 -10.28 6.17
N LEU A 8 13.08 -9.53 5.14
CA LEU A 8 13.48 -8.13 5.29
C LEU A 8 12.28 -7.23 5.62
N LEU A 9 11.14 -7.44 4.99
CA LEU A 9 9.91 -6.70 5.29
C LEU A 9 9.36 -7.02 6.68
N ALA A 10 9.46 -8.27 7.13
CA ALA A 10 9.16 -8.68 8.51
C ALA A 10 10.13 -8.03 9.51
N GLY A 11 11.43 -8.01 9.21
CA GLY A 11 12.43 -7.31 10.00
C GLY A 11 12.19 -5.79 10.10
N PHE A 12 11.63 -5.17 9.04
CA PHE A 12 11.18 -3.78 9.08
C PHE A 12 9.98 -3.58 10.00
N ALA A 13 9.05 -4.52 10.04
CA ALA A 13 7.88 -4.47 10.91
C ALA A 13 8.25 -4.73 12.38
N GLU A 14 9.25 -5.61 12.64
CA GLU A 14 9.73 -5.93 13.99
C GLU A 14 10.74 -4.90 14.55
N ALA A 15 11.50 -4.22 13.71
CA ALA A 15 12.45 -3.17 14.15
C ALA A 15 11.76 -1.97 14.80
N GLY A 16 10.47 -2.05 14.99
CA GLY A 16 9.66 -1.16 15.81
C GLY A 16 9.31 0.14 15.11
N SER A 17 8.04 0.41 15.11
CA SER A 17 7.41 1.66 14.68
C SER A 17 8.01 2.93 15.30
N ASP A 18 8.93 2.79 16.24
CA ASP A 18 9.48 3.90 17.02
C ASP A 18 10.74 4.54 16.44
N TYR A 19 11.32 4.00 15.35
CA TYR A 19 12.64 4.42 14.91
C TYR A 19 12.82 4.80 13.43
N ILE A 20 11.75 5.11 12.70
CA ILE A 20 11.92 5.80 11.42
C ILE A 20 11.48 7.27 11.60
N PRO A 21 12.39 8.20 11.78
CA PRO A 21 12.08 9.62 11.87
C PRO A 21 11.87 10.21 10.46
N VAL A 22 10.87 9.70 9.70
CA VAL A 22 10.81 10.04 8.29
C VAL A 22 9.60 10.87 7.89
N TYR A 23 8.64 11.05 8.78
CA TYR A 23 7.48 11.88 8.52
C TYR A 23 7.33 12.97 9.57
N GLY A 24 8.07 14.03 9.40
CA GLY A 24 8.02 15.20 10.23
C GLY A 24 9.19 16.14 9.91
N ASP A 25 9.10 17.38 10.28
CA ASP A 25 10.23 18.29 10.25
C ASP A 25 11.33 17.74 11.17
N ILE A 26 12.46 17.33 10.61
CA ILE A 26 13.66 17.01 11.37
C ILE A 26 14.10 18.29 12.07
N LYS A 27 14.05 18.28 13.41
CA LYS A 27 14.24 19.47 14.25
C LYS A 27 15.65 19.63 14.77
N SER A 28 16.48 18.58 14.61
CA SER A 28 17.86 18.62 15.11
C SER A 28 18.84 17.89 14.20
N PHE A 29 20.11 18.28 14.26
CA PHE A 29 21.20 17.60 13.56
C PHE A 29 21.37 16.15 14.02
N GLN A 30 21.11 15.86 15.28
CA GLN A 30 21.19 14.51 15.83
C GLN A 30 20.11 13.59 15.25
N GLU A 31 18.90 14.09 15.08
CA GLU A 31 17.81 13.36 14.40
C GLU A 31 18.16 13.10 12.93
N ALA A 32 18.70 14.10 12.24
CA ALA A 32 19.10 13.97 10.85
C ALA A 32 20.25 13.00 10.65
N ASP A 33 21.23 12.99 11.54
CA ASP A 33 22.37 12.05 11.51
C ASP A 33 21.92 10.60 11.77
N SER A 34 21.04 10.42 12.76
CA SER A 34 20.43 9.11 13.05
C SER A 34 19.60 8.58 11.87
N ALA A 35 18.83 9.44 11.23
CA ALA A 35 18.06 9.11 10.03
C ALA A 35 18.98 8.75 8.87
N LEU A 36 20.06 9.49 8.65
CA LEU A 36 21.04 9.19 7.60
C LEU A 36 21.68 7.82 7.81
N GLY A 37 22.11 7.50 9.04
CA GLY A 37 22.70 6.20 9.39
C GLY A 37 21.72 5.05 9.10
N TYR A 38 20.48 5.20 9.49
CA TYR A 38 19.42 4.22 9.22
C TYR A 38 19.17 4.03 7.70
N LEU A 39 18.99 5.13 6.97
CA LEU A 39 18.75 5.07 5.52
C LEU A 39 19.94 4.45 4.78
N ALA A 40 21.18 4.73 5.21
CA ALA A 40 22.37 4.14 4.63
C ALA A 40 22.43 2.63 4.83
N ALA A 41 22.05 2.14 6.02
CA ALA A 41 21.96 0.71 6.31
C ALA A 41 20.91 0.03 5.42
N VAL A 42 19.73 0.66 5.25
CA VAL A 42 18.65 0.13 4.43
C VAL A 42 19.02 0.07 2.96
N VAL A 43 19.65 1.12 2.42
CA VAL A 43 20.13 1.16 1.01
C VAL A 43 21.16 0.07 0.75
N GLY A 44 22.01 -0.26 1.75
CA GLY A 44 22.99 -1.33 1.63
C GLY A 44 22.38 -2.74 1.56
N ILE A 45 21.15 -2.91 2.02
CA ILE A 45 20.48 -4.22 2.13
C ILE A 45 19.48 -4.45 0.99
N LEU A 46 18.82 -3.40 0.49
CA LEU A 46 17.75 -3.51 -0.53
C LEU A 46 18.34 -3.50 -1.95
N PRO A 47 18.30 -4.61 -2.68
CA PRO A 47 18.67 -4.63 -4.09
C PRO A 47 17.63 -3.83 -4.91
N GLY A 48 18.09 -2.91 -5.73
CA GLY A 48 17.22 -2.12 -6.62
C GLY A 48 17.00 -0.66 -6.22
N LEU A 49 17.56 -0.23 -5.10
CA LEU A 49 17.55 1.19 -4.69
C LEU A 49 18.52 2.08 -5.49
N GLY A 50 19.29 1.51 -6.41
CA GLY A 50 20.07 2.19 -7.43
C GLY A 50 20.99 3.35 -6.96
N ASP A 51 21.66 3.94 -7.92
CA ASP A 51 22.56 5.09 -7.71
C ASP A 51 21.85 6.35 -7.17
N GLU A 52 20.52 6.47 -7.38
CA GLU A 52 19.74 7.64 -6.95
C GLU A 52 19.63 7.74 -5.43
N ALA A 53 19.32 6.64 -4.75
CA ALA A 53 19.27 6.64 -3.28
C ALA A 53 20.64 6.91 -2.67
N GLY A 54 21.70 6.33 -3.23
CA GLY A 54 23.08 6.61 -2.83
C GLY A 54 23.47 8.08 -3.03
N ALA A 55 23.02 8.72 -4.12
CA ALA A 55 23.25 10.13 -4.37
C ALA A 55 22.49 11.02 -3.37
N LEU A 56 21.25 10.66 -3.01
CA LEU A 56 20.48 11.38 -1.99
C LEU A 56 21.17 11.31 -0.62
N LEU A 57 21.66 10.15 -0.19
CA LEU A 57 22.38 10.00 1.08
C LEU A 57 23.67 10.82 1.12
N LYS A 58 24.43 10.87 0.03
CA LYS A 58 25.61 11.74 -0.07
C LYS A 58 25.21 13.23 -0.01
N GLY A 59 24.06 13.58 -0.57
CA GLY A 59 23.49 14.93 -0.46
C GLY A 59 23.13 15.30 0.97
N VAL A 60 22.55 14.37 1.74
CA VAL A 60 22.23 14.54 3.16
C VAL A 60 23.51 14.79 3.96
N ASP A 61 24.54 13.93 3.83
CA ASP A 61 25.82 14.07 4.52
C ASP A 61 26.46 15.44 4.23
N LYS A 62 26.43 15.88 2.97
CA LYS A 62 26.95 17.18 2.57
C LYS A 62 26.18 18.35 3.21
N ALA A 63 24.85 18.27 3.25
CA ALA A 63 24.01 19.29 3.87
C ALA A 63 24.26 19.38 5.39
N LEU A 64 24.36 18.22 6.08
CA LEU A 64 24.70 18.16 7.51
C LEU A 64 26.05 18.79 7.81
N LYS A 65 27.08 18.48 7.01
CA LYS A 65 28.42 19.08 7.15
C LYS A 65 28.44 20.58 6.88
N ALA A 66 27.50 21.07 6.06
CA ALA A 66 27.34 22.49 5.79
C ALA A 66 26.47 23.23 6.83
N GLY A 67 25.90 22.51 7.80
CA GLY A 67 24.99 23.10 8.79
C GLY A 67 23.60 23.42 8.21
N ASP A 68 23.23 22.86 7.05
CA ASP A 68 21.94 23.09 6.39
C ASP A 68 20.93 21.98 6.73
N LEU A 69 20.27 22.15 7.88
CA LEU A 69 19.30 21.19 8.38
C LEU A 69 18.05 21.11 7.49
N GLU A 70 17.64 22.20 6.87
CA GLU A 70 16.47 22.23 6.00
C GLU A 70 16.69 21.38 4.74
N THR A 71 17.82 21.54 4.08
CA THR A 71 18.19 20.72 2.91
C THR A 71 18.39 19.27 3.31
N ALA A 72 19.03 18.98 4.45
CA ALA A 72 19.19 17.62 4.96
C ALA A 72 17.83 16.94 5.18
N SER A 73 16.88 17.63 5.83
CA SER A 73 15.52 17.12 6.07
C SER A 73 14.78 16.82 4.79
N LYS A 74 14.83 17.70 3.79
CA LYS A 74 14.20 17.48 2.47
C LYS A 74 14.78 16.25 1.75
N LEU A 75 16.09 16.08 1.79
CA LEU A 75 16.76 14.94 1.14
C LEU A 75 16.51 13.62 1.87
N ILE A 76 16.45 13.62 3.21
CA ILE A 76 16.06 12.47 4.02
C ILE A 76 14.64 12.02 3.66
N ASN A 77 13.68 12.95 3.63
CA ASN A 77 12.30 12.64 3.26
C ASN A 77 12.21 12.07 1.84
N LYS A 78 12.97 12.61 0.90
CA LYS A 78 13.03 12.09 -0.47
C LYS A 78 13.62 10.68 -0.50
N ALA A 79 14.75 10.44 0.16
CA ALA A 79 15.36 9.11 0.22
C ALA A 79 14.43 8.06 0.85
N SER A 80 13.69 8.44 1.89
CA SER A 80 12.72 7.56 2.53
C SER A 80 11.56 7.19 1.62
N ASN A 81 11.04 8.14 0.86
CA ASN A 81 9.99 7.88 -0.12
C ASN A 81 10.45 6.92 -1.22
N GLU A 82 11.70 7.03 -1.67
CA GLU A 82 12.30 6.09 -2.64
C GLU A 82 12.43 4.67 -2.06
N ILE A 83 12.90 4.57 -0.81
CA ILE A 83 12.99 3.30 -0.09
C ILE A 83 11.62 2.65 0.09
N GLU A 84 10.62 3.42 0.50
CA GLU A 84 9.24 2.90 0.60
C GLU A 84 8.69 2.43 -0.74
N ALA A 85 8.96 3.17 -1.81
CA ALA A 85 8.50 2.79 -3.15
C ALA A 85 9.06 1.42 -3.58
N VAL A 86 10.33 1.12 -3.21
CA VAL A 86 10.97 -0.18 -3.49
C VAL A 86 10.54 -1.26 -2.52
N ALA A 87 10.32 -0.94 -1.24
CA ALA A 87 9.87 -1.89 -0.22
C ALA A 87 8.43 -2.36 -0.43
N ARG A 88 7.59 -1.55 -1.10
CA ARG A 88 6.20 -1.92 -1.37
C ARG A 88 6.11 -3.03 -2.42
N PRO A 89 5.25 -4.02 -2.22
CA PRO A 89 4.97 -5.00 -3.27
C PRO A 89 4.36 -4.32 -4.51
N SER A 90 4.55 -4.92 -5.68
CA SER A 90 3.81 -4.47 -6.87
C SER A 90 2.30 -4.75 -6.70
N HIS A 91 1.44 -4.08 -7.50
CA HIS A 91 -0.01 -4.37 -7.51
C HIS A 91 -0.29 -5.86 -7.72
N ARG A 92 0.40 -6.46 -8.70
CA ARG A 92 0.23 -7.89 -9.00
C ARG A 92 0.70 -8.78 -7.86
N GLN A 93 1.79 -8.43 -7.19
CA GLN A 93 2.28 -9.18 -6.04
C GLN A 93 1.28 -9.10 -4.88
N SER A 94 0.70 -7.93 -4.62
CA SER A 94 -0.37 -7.77 -3.62
C SER A 94 -1.58 -8.66 -3.91
N GLU A 95 -2.05 -8.72 -5.16
CA GLU A 95 -3.14 -9.60 -5.58
C GLU A 95 -2.82 -11.08 -5.32
N LEU A 96 -1.63 -11.54 -5.73
CA LEU A 96 -1.19 -12.92 -5.55
C LEU A 96 -1.06 -13.30 -4.08
N ASP A 97 -0.50 -12.42 -3.25
CA ASP A 97 -0.31 -12.67 -1.82
C ASP A 97 -1.64 -12.69 -1.07
N VAL A 98 -2.58 -11.82 -1.44
CA VAL A 98 -3.95 -11.90 -0.91
C VAL A 98 -4.63 -13.19 -1.34
N GLY A 99 -4.46 -13.62 -2.58
CA GLY A 99 -5.00 -14.90 -3.05
C GLY A 99 -4.48 -16.10 -2.27
N LYS A 100 -3.21 -16.10 -1.88
CA LYS A 100 -2.63 -17.14 -1.00
C LYS A 100 -3.29 -17.11 0.39
N ASP A 101 -3.52 -15.93 0.96
CA ASP A 101 -4.16 -15.78 2.27
C ASP A 101 -5.63 -16.24 2.27
N LEU A 102 -6.33 -16.06 1.15
CA LEU A 102 -7.72 -16.48 0.98
C LEU A 102 -7.87 -18.02 0.94
N GLY A 103 -6.83 -18.74 0.51
CA GLY A 103 -6.81 -20.20 0.43
C GLY A 103 -7.62 -20.78 -0.74
N ASP A 104 -8.01 -22.04 -0.59
CA ASP A 104 -8.67 -22.77 -1.67
C ASP A 104 -10.10 -22.31 -1.94
N GLY A 105 -10.58 -22.54 -3.17
CA GLY A 105 -11.95 -22.24 -3.59
C GLY A 105 -12.17 -20.82 -4.12
N TRP A 106 -11.14 -19.99 -4.13
CA TRP A 106 -11.17 -18.66 -4.75
C TRP A 106 -10.68 -18.71 -6.20
N ARG A 107 -11.37 -17.98 -7.07
CA ARG A 107 -11.05 -17.86 -8.50
C ARG A 107 -10.57 -16.46 -8.80
N GLU A 108 -9.46 -16.37 -9.51
CA GLU A 108 -8.85 -15.12 -9.90
C GLU A 108 -9.57 -14.48 -11.09
N GLN A 109 -9.75 -13.15 -11.04
CA GLN A 109 -10.10 -12.30 -12.19
C GLN A 109 -11.38 -12.73 -12.94
N VAL A 110 -12.40 -13.17 -12.21
CA VAL A 110 -13.69 -13.54 -12.80
C VAL A 110 -14.47 -12.30 -13.24
N SER A 111 -14.99 -12.32 -14.47
CA SER A 111 -15.78 -11.20 -15.01
C SER A 111 -17.27 -11.42 -14.81
N PHE A 112 -17.97 -10.37 -14.40
CA PHE A 112 -19.43 -10.37 -14.20
C PHE A 112 -20.09 -9.22 -14.93
N LYS A 113 -21.31 -9.46 -15.42
CA LYS A 113 -22.19 -8.44 -15.96
C LYS A 113 -23.65 -8.84 -15.72
N ASP A 114 -24.45 -7.89 -15.27
CA ASP A 114 -25.89 -8.07 -15.02
C ASP A 114 -26.18 -9.33 -14.16
N GLY A 115 -25.38 -9.54 -13.11
CA GLY A 115 -25.52 -10.65 -12.18
C GLY A 115 -25.02 -12.02 -12.67
N LYS A 116 -24.37 -12.09 -13.83
CA LYS A 116 -23.90 -13.35 -14.44
C LYS A 116 -22.41 -13.29 -14.75
N GLU A 117 -21.77 -14.44 -14.63
CA GLU A 117 -20.40 -14.61 -15.12
C GLU A 117 -20.37 -14.48 -16.64
N VAL A 118 -19.41 -13.72 -17.17
CA VAL A 118 -19.24 -13.43 -18.58
C VAL A 118 -17.78 -13.59 -19.01
N PRO A 119 -17.48 -13.78 -20.30
CA PRO A 119 -16.12 -13.81 -20.80
C PRO A 119 -15.35 -12.53 -20.50
N TYR A 120 -14.03 -12.67 -20.30
CA TYR A 120 -13.13 -11.53 -20.17
C TYR A 120 -13.27 -10.56 -21.35
N GLY A 121 -13.23 -9.26 -21.05
CA GLY A 121 -13.35 -8.21 -22.06
C GLY A 121 -14.78 -7.86 -22.44
N THR A 122 -15.81 -8.47 -21.82
CA THR A 122 -17.21 -8.10 -22.04
C THR A 122 -17.44 -6.62 -21.69
N LYS A 123 -17.87 -5.84 -22.66
CA LYS A 123 -18.10 -4.39 -22.49
C LYS A 123 -19.12 -4.11 -21.37
N GLY A 124 -18.74 -3.27 -20.42
CA GLY A 124 -19.56 -2.90 -19.26
C GLY A 124 -19.56 -3.95 -18.14
N GLY A 125 -18.78 -5.01 -18.26
CA GLY A 125 -18.56 -5.96 -17.17
C GLY A 125 -17.60 -5.41 -16.11
N VAL A 126 -17.67 -6.00 -14.92
CA VAL A 126 -16.74 -5.76 -13.79
C VAL A 126 -15.91 -7.01 -13.53
N ARG A 127 -14.72 -6.83 -12.96
CA ARG A 127 -13.79 -7.94 -12.72
C ARG A 127 -13.06 -7.73 -11.39
N PRO A 128 -13.60 -8.25 -10.28
CA PRO A 128 -12.88 -8.33 -9.01
C PRO A 128 -11.59 -9.14 -9.14
N ASP A 129 -10.63 -8.89 -8.26
CA ASP A 129 -9.37 -9.63 -8.26
C ASP A 129 -9.57 -11.09 -7.87
N TRP A 130 -10.43 -11.35 -6.88
CA TRP A 130 -10.75 -12.69 -6.41
C TRP A 130 -12.25 -12.87 -6.18
N CYS A 131 -12.76 -14.08 -6.45
CA CYS A 131 -14.17 -14.44 -6.24
C CYS A 131 -14.31 -15.87 -5.68
N GLN A 132 -15.18 -16.00 -4.68
CA GLN A 132 -15.62 -17.29 -4.17
C GLN A 132 -17.05 -17.57 -4.66
N GLY A 133 -17.16 -18.22 -5.82
CA GLY A 133 -18.45 -18.42 -6.48
C GLY A 133 -19.24 -17.13 -6.62
N ASN A 134 -20.53 -17.17 -6.24
CA ASN A 134 -21.41 -16.00 -6.21
C ASN A 134 -21.59 -15.43 -4.78
N VAL A 135 -20.72 -15.81 -3.84
CA VAL A 135 -20.85 -15.47 -2.41
C VAL A 135 -20.10 -14.20 -2.05
N CYS A 136 -18.85 -14.13 -2.48
CA CYS A 136 -17.96 -13.02 -2.11
C CYS A 136 -17.00 -12.66 -3.24
N SER A 137 -16.75 -11.36 -3.37
CA SER A 137 -15.68 -10.82 -4.20
C SER A 137 -14.69 -10.03 -3.35
N VAL A 138 -13.41 -10.11 -3.68
CA VAL A 138 -12.33 -9.36 -3.03
C VAL A 138 -11.65 -8.48 -4.06
N GLU A 139 -11.45 -7.24 -3.70
CA GLU A 139 -10.65 -6.26 -4.43
C GLU A 139 -9.40 -5.92 -3.65
N VAL A 140 -8.27 -6.00 -4.28
CA VAL A 140 -6.95 -5.70 -3.68
C VAL A 140 -6.48 -4.33 -4.12
N LYS A 141 -6.06 -3.52 -3.18
CA LYS A 141 -5.56 -2.16 -3.43
C LYS A 141 -4.19 -1.96 -2.80
N ASN A 142 -3.27 -1.47 -3.60
CA ASN A 142 -1.93 -1.10 -3.17
C ASN A 142 -1.66 0.36 -3.57
N TYR A 143 -2.12 1.28 -2.73
CA TYR A 143 -1.92 2.72 -2.91
C TYR A 143 -0.89 3.24 -1.91
N ASN A 144 -0.14 4.25 -2.27
CA ASN A 144 0.61 5.01 -1.28
C ASN A 144 -0.39 5.85 -0.46
N ILE A 145 -0.56 5.46 0.81
CA ILE A 145 -1.55 6.09 1.70
C ILE A 145 -1.18 7.54 2.04
N THR A 146 0.11 7.82 2.16
CA THR A 146 0.59 9.15 2.50
C THR A 146 0.27 10.17 1.41
N THR A 147 0.48 9.79 0.15
CA THR A 147 0.36 10.71 -0.98
C THR A 147 -0.97 10.61 -1.72
N ASN A 148 -1.66 9.46 -1.65
CA ASN A 148 -2.84 9.19 -2.50
C ASN A 148 -4.01 8.50 -1.78
N LYS A 149 -4.21 8.78 -0.50
CA LYS A 149 -5.34 8.27 0.28
C LYS A 149 -6.70 8.57 -0.37
N ASN A 150 -6.89 9.80 -0.82
CA ASN A 150 -8.15 10.20 -1.45
C ASN A 150 -8.38 9.51 -2.81
N GLY A 151 -7.31 9.26 -3.57
CA GLY A 151 -7.38 8.46 -4.79
C GLY A 151 -7.82 7.03 -4.53
N LEU A 152 -7.27 6.39 -3.48
CA LEU A 152 -7.70 5.07 -3.03
C LEU A 152 -9.20 5.06 -2.70
N ILE A 153 -9.67 5.96 -1.83
CA ILE A 153 -11.07 6.03 -1.39
C ILE A 153 -12.00 6.20 -2.60
N ASN A 154 -11.68 7.13 -3.50
CA ASN A 154 -12.50 7.41 -4.68
C ASN A 154 -12.53 6.23 -5.66
N ASN A 155 -11.39 5.58 -5.87
CA ASN A 155 -11.29 4.42 -6.77
C ASN A 155 -12.11 3.24 -6.24
N VAL A 156 -11.92 2.88 -4.96
CA VAL A 156 -12.69 1.81 -4.31
C VAL A 156 -14.19 2.09 -4.38
N ALA A 157 -14.61 3.30 -4.03
CA ALA A 157 -16.02 3.66 -4.02
C ALA A 157 -16.65 3.57 -5.42
N LYS A 158 -15.97 4.11 -6.44
CA LYS A 158 -16.43 4.02 -7.84
C LYS A 158 -16.58 2.57 -8.27
N GLN A 159 -15.58 1.75 -8.03
CA GLN A 159 -15.60 0.33 -8.42
C GLN A 159 -16.66 -0.46 -7.65
N ALA A 160 -16.84 -0.21 -6.35
CA ALA A 160 -17.86 -0.89 -5.55
C ALA A 160 -19.28 -0.62 -6.06
N VAL A 161 -19.58 0.63 -6.41
CA VAL A 161 -20.88 1.00 -6.99
C VAL A 161 -21.13 0.34 -8.36
N GLU A 162 -20.10 0.27 -9.21
CA GLU A 162 -20.21 -0.44 -10.49
C GLU A 162 -20.38 -1.96 -10.31
N ARG A 163 -19.67 -2.55 -9.35
CA ARG A 163 -19.81 -3.95 -9.00
C ARG A 163 -21.19 -4.28 -8.44
N GLN A 164 -21.76 -3.41 -7.61
CA GLN A 164 -23.11 -3.63 -7.07
C GLN A 164 -24.16 -3.83 -8.16
N LYS A 165 -23.97 -3.22 -9.33
CA LYS A 165 -24.88 -3.35 -10.48
C LYS A 165 -24.66 -4.64 -11.27
N ASN A 166 -23.43 -5.17 -11.27
CA ASN A 166 -22.98 -6.22 -12.17
C ASN A 166 -22.72 -7.57 -11.51
N LEU A 167 -22.43 -7.58 -10.20
CA LEU A 167 -22.23 -8.81 -9.46
C LEU A 167 -23.56 -9.54 -9.21
N PRO A 168 -23.54 -10.86 -9.00
CA PRO A 168 -24.70 -11.63 -8.56
C PRO A 168 -25.38 -10.99 -7.34
N ALA A 169 -26.71 -11.04 -7.31
CA ALA A 169 -27.48 -10.47 -6.21
C ALA A 169 -27.08 -11.09 -4.87
N GLY A 170 -26.80 -10.24 -3.88
CA GLY A 170 -26.36 -10.67 -2.55
C GLY A 170 -24.88 -11.03 -2.43
N MET A 171 -24.09 -10.98 -3.52
CA MET A 171 -22.65 -11.20 -3.45
C MET A 171 -21.97 -10.10 -2.63
N ARG A 172 -21.27 -10.51 -1.56
CA ARG A 172 -20.53 -9.58 -0.70
C ARG A 172 -19.32 -9.03 -1.42
N GLN A 173 -19.01 -7.78 -1.15
CA GLN A 173 -17.81 -7.13 -1.67
C GLN A 173 -16.85 -6.83 -0.51
N GLU A 174 -15.66 -7.35 -0.56
CA GLU A 174 -14.57 -7.07 0.38
C GLU A 174 -13.45 -6.31 -0.31
N VAL A 175 -12.71 -5.55 0.47
CA VAL A 175 -11.55 -4.77 0.01
C VAL A 175 -10.37 -5.07 0.92
N VAL A 176 -9.26 -5.52 0.34
CA VAL A 176 -7.99 -5.66 1.04
C VAL A 176 -7.06 -4.54 0.57
N ILE A 177 -6.64 -3.71 1.51
CA ILE A 177 -5.72 -2.61 1.27
C ILE A 177 -4.34 -3.04 1.74
N ASP A 178 -3.43 -3.25 0.80
CA ASP A 178 -2.06 -3.63 1.10
C ASP A 178 -1.26 -2.39 1.49
N ILE A 179 -0.87 -2.33 2.76
CA ILE A 179 -0.09 -1.24 3.34
C ILE A 179 1.34 -1.67 3.70
N ARG A 180 1.77 -2.86 3.26
CA ARG A 180 3.14 -3.33 3.49
C ARG A 180 4.15 -2.33 2.96
N GLY A 181 5.25 -2.14 3.71
CA GLY A 181 6.27 -1.16 3.40
C GLY A 181 5.83 0.31 3.57
N GLN A 182 4.69 0.55 4.26
CA GLN A 182 4.20 1.90 4.54
C GLN A 182 3.92 2.07 6.05
N LYS A 183 4.20 3.26 6.56
CA LYS A 183 3.74 3.66 7.90
C LYS A 183 2.33 4.23 7.81
N VAL A 184 1.35 3.44 8.19
CA VAL A 184 -0.05 3.86 8.21
C VAL A 184 -0.54 3.82 9.64
N THR A 185 -1.03 4.96 10.12
CA THR A 185 -1.58 5.10 11.47
C THR A 185 -3.03 4.63 11.53
N SER A 186 -3.51 4.22 12.71
CA SER A 186 -4.92 3.88 12.94
C SER A 186 -5.87 5.01 12.55
N ILE A 187 -5.47 6.27 12.76
CA ILE A 187 -6.25 7.45 12.32
C ILE A 187 -6.39 7.50 10.80
N GLN A 188 -5.35 7.14 10.06
CA GLN A 188 -5.42 7.08 8.59
C GLN A 188 -6.29 5.93 8.11
N GLU A 189 -6.20 4.77 8.76
CA GLU A 189 -7.06 3.60 8.46
C GLU A 189 -8.53 3.93 8.71
N ASP A 190 -8.86 4.52 9.87
CA ASP A 190 -10.20 4.96 10.21
C ASP A 190 -10.75 5.96 9.19
N ALA A 191 -9.92 6.90 8.74
CA ALA A 191 -10.32 7.86 7.72
C ALA A 191 -10.59 7.20 6.37
N ILE A 192 -9.82 6.18 6.00
CA ILE A 192 -10.04 5.38 4.78
C ILE A 192 -11.35 4.60 4.89
N ILE A 193 -11.55 3.87 5.98
CA ILE A 193 -12.77 3.10 6.23
C ILE A 193 -13.99 4.01 6.14
N LYS A 194 -14.01 5.11 6.91
CA LYS A 194 -15.10 6.09 6.90
C LYS A 194 -15.37 6.63 5.51
N GLY A 195 -14.31 7.00 4.77
CA GLY A 195 -14.43 7.55 3.43
C GLY A 195 -15.02 6.55 2.43
N ILE A 196 -14.61 5.29 2.46
CA ILE A 196 -15.16 4.23 1.59
C ILE A 196 -16.63 3.96 1.95
N VAL A 197 -16.94 3.75 3.23
CA VAL A 197 -18.32 3.46 3.67
C VAL A 197 -19.28 4.57 3.29
N GLN A 198 -18.91 5.83 3.53
CA GLN A 198 -19.73 6.99 3.16
C GLN A 198 -19.96 7.08 1.65
N LYS A 199 -18.90 6.93 0.85
CA LYS A 199 -19.00 7.07 -0.62
C LYS A 199 -19.69 5.91 -1.30
N THR A 200 -19.77 4.75 -0.65
CA THR A 200 -20.50 3.57 -1.16
C THR A 200 -21.93 3.49 -0.62
N ASN A 201 -22.39 4.47 0.17
CA ASN A 201 -23.67 4.43 0.89
C ASN A 201 -23.88 3.11 1.66
N GLY A 202 -22.79 2.59 2.25
CA GLY A 202 -22.80 1.35 3.03
C GLY A 202 -22.82 0.05 2.19
N ALA A 203 -22.63 0.12 0.87
CA ALA A 203 -22.45 -1.09 0.05
C ALA A 203 -21.19 -1.87 0.45
N ILE A 204 -20.15 -1.18 0.92
CA ILE A 204 -19.02 -1.75 1.64
C ILE A 204 -19.18 -1.38 3.12
N LYS A 205 -19.17 -2.37 3.99
CA LYS A 205 -19.24 -2.17 5.45
C LYS A 205 -17.84 -1.99 6.04
N PRO A 206 -17.69 -1.42 7.22
CA PRO A 206 -16.39 -1.35 7.90
C PRO A 206 -15.70 -2.72 8.04
N THR A 207 -16.48 -3.76 8.31
CA THR A 207 -16.02 -5.15 8.46
C THR A 207 -15.56 -5.81 7.16
N ASP A 208 -15.88 -5.22 6.01
CA ASP A 208 -15.49 -5.72 4.68
C ASP A 208 -14.18 -5.09 4.20
N ILE A 209 -13.55 -4.23 5.03
CA ILE A 209 -12.29 -3.55 4.70
C ILE A 209 -11.19 -4.10 5.61
N GLN A 210 -10.15 -4.65 5.01
CA GLN A 210 -9.01 -5.22 5.71
C GLN A 210 -7.72 -4.53 5.26
N PHE A 211 -6.76 -4.43 6.18
CA PHE A 211 -5.40 -3.94 5.90
C PHE A 211 -4.41 -5.09 5.99
N LYS A 212 -3.71 -5.37 4.89
CA LYS A 212 -2.59 -6.33 4.85
C LYS A 212 -1.30 -5.59 5.22
N ARG A 213 -0.65 -6.09 6.29
CA ARG A 213 0.63 -5.58 6.84
C ARG A 213 1.76 -6.55 6.59
#